data_4cf73818d77df00de37102c0d613ce9b
#
_entry.id   4cf73818d77df00de37102c0d613ce9b
#
_cell.length_a   1.000
_cell.length_b   1.000
_cell.length_c   1.000
_cell.angle_alpha   90.00
_cell.angle_beta   90.00
_cell.angle_gamma   90.00
#
_symmetry.space_group_name_H-M   'P 1'
#
loop_
_entity.id
_entity.type
_entity.pdbx_description
1 polymer ?
#
loop_
_entity_poly.entity_id
_entity_poly.type
_entity_poly.pdbx_seq_one_letter_code
_entity_poly.pdbx_strand_id
1 'polypeptide(L)'
;SRTMQIAQRLYQGIDIEGDTVGLITYMRTDGTQISNEAISDFRKFINKEHGKEYLPENANSYTGKKAKNAQEAHEAIRPTDITKKPSDMKKYLSTDQSKLYELIWNRALSSQMNPAEFDRKSITVESDDKKINFRANGSTIKFDGFLKVYKFEEKDEDLKNILPDVKVEDKVSIKELIDDQHFTDPPPRYSEASLVKKMEELGIGRPSTYASIISVLSTRNYVELLNKRFHPTDRGKLLSAFLEKLFTKYVDYNF
;
A
#
# COMPACT_ATOMS: atom_id res chain seq x y z
N SER A 1 4.42 2.39 -18.08
CA SER A 1 4.46 3.52 -17.13
C SER A 1 5.91 3.82 -16.73
N ARG A 2 6.18 5.04 -16.25
CA ARG A 2 7.51 5.45 -15.77
C ARG A 2 8.01 4.54 -14.64
N THR A 3 7.14 4.15 -13.73
CA THR A 3 7.47 3.22 -12.64
C THR A 3 8.01 1.89 -13.15
N MET A 4 7.38 1.31 -14.18
CA MET A 4 7.84 0.05 -14.76
C MET A 4 9.20 0.17 -15.45
N GLN A 5 9.49 1.32 -16.06
CA GLN A 5 10.82 1.58 -16.65
C GLN A 5 11.91 1.68 -15.58
N ILE A 6 11.60 2.33 -14.46
CA ILE A 6 12.53 2.44 -13.33
C ILE A 6 12.77 1.06 -12.71
N ALA A 7 11.70 0.29 -12.45
CA ALA A 7 11.80 -1.07 -11.93
C ALA A 7 12.60 -1.98 -12.87
N GLN A 8 12.39 -1.87 -14.19
CA GLN A 8 13.16 -2.61 -15.19
C GLN A 8 14.67 -2.33 -15.08
N ARG A 9 15.07 -1.08 -14.87
CA ARG A 9 16.47 -0.73 -14.68
C ARG A 9 17.05 -1.29 -13.38
N LEU A 10 16.30 -1.22 -12.28
CA LEU A 10 16.72 -1.80 -11.00
C LEU A 10 16.90 -3.33 -11.09
N TYR A 11 16.09 -3.99 -11.91
CA TYR A 11 16.20 -5.44 -12.17
C TYR A 11 17.37 -5.78 -13.08
N GLN A 12 17.52 -5.06 -14.22
CA GLN A 12 18.55 -5.34 -15.22
C GLN A 12 19.97 -5.09 -14.72
N GLY A 13 20.10 -4.17 -13.79
CA GLY A 13 21.34 -3.86 -13.12
C GLY A 13 21.69 -2.38 -13.10
N ILE A 14 22.37 -2.03 -12.04
CA ILE A 14 22.95 -0.72 -11.74
C ILE A 14 24.45 -0.92 -11.62
N ASP A 15 25.23 0.01 -12.15
CA ASP A 15 26.69 0.02 -11.94
C ASP A 15 26.98 0.37 -10.48
N ILE A 16 27.59 -0.57 -9.79
CA ILE A 16 28.03 -0.42 -8.41
C ILE A 16 29.52 -0.80 -8.38
N GLU A 17 30.37 0.21 -8.32
CA GLU A 17 31.84 0.06 -8.23
C GLU A 17 32.45 -0.74 -9.40
N GLY A 18 31.84 -0.65 -10.58
CA GLY A 18 32.29 -1.33 -11.81
C GLY A 18 31.58 -2.65 -12.10
N ASP A 19 30.77 -3.13 -11.17
CA ASP A 19 29.95 -4.33 -11.37
C ASP A 19 28.48 -3.97 -11.67
N THR A 20 27.87 -4.68 -12.62
CA THR A 20 26.44 -4.53 -12.92
C THR A 20 25.63 -5.42 -11.98
N VAL A 21 24.89 -4.81 -11.04
CA VAL A 21 24.13 -5.52 -10.00
C VAL A 21 22.65 -5.27 -10.14
N GLY A 22 21.85 -6.33 -10.32
CA GLY A 22 20.39 -6.26 -10.21
C GLY A 22 19.98 -6.12 -8.75
N LEU A 23 19.30 -5.03 -8.42
CA LEU A 23 18.93 -4.71 -7.04
C LEU A 23 17.61 -5.30 -6.58
N ILE A 24 16.74 -5.69 -7.52
CA ILE A 24 15.42 -6.26 -7.21
C ILE A 24 15.17 -7.52 -8.02
N THR A 25 14.25 -8.37 -7.56
CA THR A 25 13.71 -9.49 -8.32
C THR A 25 12.85 -9.02 -9.48
N TYR A 26 12.43 -9.92 -10.35
CA TYR A 26 11.66 -9.59 -11.55
C TYR A 26 10.35 -8.88 -11.22
N MET A 27 10.16 -7.69 -11.77
CA MET A 27 9.08 -6.77 -11.39
C MET A 27 7.73 -7.03 -12.07
N ARG A 28 7.64 -7.88 -13.10
CA ARG A 28 6.37 -8.23 -13.76
C ARG A 28 5.86 -9.56 -13.20
N THR A 29 5.50 -9.55 -11.93
CA THR A 29 5.01 -10.72 -11.21
C THR A 29 3.70 -10.42 -10.50
N ASP A 30 2.85 -11.41 -10.37
CA ASP A 30 1.70 -11.50 -9.48
C ASP A 30 2.00 -12.39 -8.25
N GLY A 31 3.22 -12.92 -8.17
CA GLY A 31 3.68 -13.73 -7.05
C GLY A 31 3.86 -12.91 -5.77
N THR A 32 3.42 -13.47 -4.66
CA THR A 32 3.61 -12.92 -3.31
C THR A 32 4.56 -13.76 -2.46
N GLN A 33 5.04 -14.87 -2.98
CA GLN A 33 5.94 -15.79 -2.28
C GLN A 33 7.37 -15.25 -2.29
N ILE A 34 8.07 -15.45 -1.19
CA ILE A 34 9.50 -15.13 -1.03
C ILE A 34 10.22 -16.46 -0.81
N SER A 35 11.40 -16.63 -1.43
CA SER A 35 12.19 -17.85 -1.24
C SER A 35 12.61 -18.01 0.23
N ASN A 36 12.75 -19.26 0.68
CA ASN A 36 13.15 -19.57 2.05
C ASN A 36 14.53 -18.99 2.41
N GLU A 37 15.43 -18.94 1.44
CA GLU A 37 16.76 -18.35 1.59
C GLU A 37 16.64 -16.84 1.90
N ALA A 38 15.89 -16.12 1.08
CA ALA A 38 15.66 -14.68 1.30
C ALA A 38 14.93 -14.39 2.62
N ILE A 39 13.94 -15.22 2.99
CA ILE A 39 13.28 -15.12 4.30
C ILE A 39 14.31 -15.29 5.43
N SER A 40 15.20 -16.30 5.33
CA SER A 40 16.26 -16.51 6.32
C SER A 40 17.17 -15.28 6.45
N ASP A 41 17.57 -14.68 5.34
CA ASP A 41 18.43 -13.50 5.33
C ASP A 41 17.71 -12.26 5.86
N PHE A 42 16.44 -12.05 5.53
CA PHE A 42 15.61 -11.00 6.12
C PHE A 42 15.53 -11.15 7.65
N ARG A 43 15.28 -12.35 8.14
CA ARG A 43 15.18 -12.63 9.58
C ARG A 43 16.49 -12.39 10.31
N LYS A 44 17.64 -12.79 9.73
CA LYS A 44 18.97 -12.48 10.27
C LYS A 44 19.21 -10.97 10.32
N PHE A 45 18.84 -10.26 9.24
CA PHE A 45 18.98 -8.83 9.14
C PHE A 45 18.13 -8.09 10.18
N ILE A 46 16.84 -8.46 10.32
CA ILE A 46 15.94 -7.89 11.32
C ILE A 46 16.48 -8.09 12.72
N ASN A 47 16.90 -9.31 13.06
CA ASN A 47 17.46 -9.60 14.38
C ASN A 47 18.71 -8.77 14.69
N LYS A 48 19.57 -8.59 13.70
CA LYS A 48 20.83 -7.82 13.86
C LYS A 48 20.59 -6.31 14.00
N GLU A 49 19.70 -5.74 13.19
CA GLU A 49 19.56 -4.29 13.06
C GLU A 49 18.46 -3.72 13.97
N HIS A 50 17.44 -4.52 14.29
CA HIS A 50 16.26 -4.06 15.03
C HIS A 50 16.05 -4.79 16.37
N GLY A 51 16.53 -6.03 16.49
CA GLY A 51 16.37 -6.85 17.69
C GLY A 51 15.37 -8.00 17.52
N LYS A 52 15.44 -8.95 18.45
CA LYS A 52 14.62 -10.16 18.43
C LYS A 52 13.12 -9.87 18.59
N GLU A 53 12.77 -8.80 19.28
CA GLU A 53 11.39 -8.38 19.52
C GLU A 53 10.65 -7.98 18.23
N TYR A 54 11.39 -7.62 17.15
CA TYR A 54 10.82 -7.33 15.84
C TYR A 54 10.60 -8.56 14.97
N LEU A 55 11.06 -9.73 15.42
CA LEU A 55 10.89 -10.98 14.70
C LEU A 55 9.69 -11.77 15.20
N PRO A 56 8.74 -12.13 14.32
CA PRO A 56 7.71 -13.11 14.66
C PRO A 56 8.34 -14.46 14.92
N GLU A 57 7.72 -15.29 15.76
CA GLU A 57 8.19 -16.64 16.09
C GLU A 57 8.40 -17.47 14.82
N ASN A 58 7.40 -17.48 13.95
CA ASN A 58 7.46 -18.10 12.64
C ASN A 58 7.58 -17.06 11.53
N ALA A 59 8.20 -17.44 10.41
CA ALA A 59 8.26 -16.61 9.23
C ALA A 59 6.85 -16.33 8.69
N ASN A 60 6.59 -15.08 8.30
CA ASN A 60 5.34 -14.72 7.66
C ASN A 60 5.28 -15.32 6.25
N SER A 61 4.20 -16.03 5.94
CA SER A 61 3.95 -16.63 4.63
C SER A 61 2.76 -15.94 3.95
N TYR A 62 2.95 -15.54 2.72
CA TYR A 62 1.95 -14.85 1.89
C TYR A 62 1.51 -15.72 0.72
N THR A 63 1.05 -16.93 1.01
CA THR A 63 0.43 -17.79 0.00
C THR A 63 -0.97 -17.28 -0.29
N GLY A 64 -1.11 -16.45 -1.33
CA GLY A 64 -2.41 -15.97 -1.81
C GLY A 64 -3.27 -17.11 -2.35
N LYS A 65 -4.59 -16.91 -2.41
CA LYS A 65 -5.47 -17.78 -3.22
C LYS A 65 -4.93 -17.73 -4.65
N LYS A 66 -4.50 -18.90 -5.17
CA LYS A 66 -4.06 -19.02 -6.56
C LYS A 66 -5.15 -18.46 -7.47
N ALA A 67 -4.88 -17.39 -8.18
CA ALA A 67 -5.76 -16.96 -9.25
C ALA A 67 -5.86 -18.12 -10.25
N LYS A 68 -7.05 -18.36 -10.82
CA LYS A 68 -7.38 -19.50 -11.70
C LYS A 68 -6.38 -19.73 -12.87
N ASN A 69 -5.50 -18.74 -13.13
CA ASN A 69 -4.48 -18.73 -14.19
C ASN A 69 -3.17 -18.03 -13.75
N ALA A 70 -2.77 -18.17 -12.47
CA ALA A 70 -1.52 -17.58 -11.99
C ALA A 70 -0.30 -18.20 -12.71
N GLN A 71 0.54 -17.39 -13.30
CA GLN A 71 1.86 -17.80 -13.78
C GLN A 71 2.81 -17.85 -12.57
N GLU A 72 2.95 -19.00 -11.95
CA GLU A 72 3.72 -19.22 -10.72
C GLU A 72 5.25 -19.16 -10.87
N ALA A 73 5.77 -18.73 -12.02
CA ALA A 73 7.19 -18.78 -12.31
C ALA A 73 8.05 -17.74 -11.56
N HIS A 74 7.43 -16.74 -10.93
CA HIS A 74 8.17 -15.63 -10.33
C HIS A 74 7.77 -15.41 -8.86
N GLU A 75 8.76 -15.09 -8.05
CA GLU A 75 8.56 -14.69 -6.66
C GLU A 75 8.11 -13.22 -6.54
N ALA A 76 7.81 -12.77 -5.32
CA ALA A 76 7.49 -11.39 -5.00
C ALA A 76 8.62 -10.42 -5.38
N ILE A 77 8.26 -9.16 -5.62
CA ILE A 77 9.24 -8.09 -5.84
C ILE A 77 9.91 -7.79 -4.49
N ARG A 78 11.22 -8.01 -4.41
CA ARG A 78 12.03 -7.79 -3.23
C ARG A 78 13.46 -7.37 -3.60
N PRO A 79 14.26 -6.83 -2.68
CA PRO A 79 15.70 -6.69 -2.91
C PRO A 79 16.35 -8.07 -3.11
N THR A 80 17.32 -8.13 -4.01
CA THR A 80 18.14 -9.34 -4.24
C THR A 80 19.05 -9.61 -3.06
N ASP A 81 19.49 -8.55 -2.39
CA ASP A 81 20.35 -8.58 -1.22
C ASP A 81 19.85 -7.55 -0.19
N ILE A 82 19.32 -8.05 0.94
CA ILE A 82 18.77 -7.19 1.99
C ILE A 82 19.81 -6.30 2.68
N THR A 83 21.09 -6.67 2.62
CA THR A 83 22.17 -5.90 3.23
C THR A 83 22.49 -4.61 2.46
N LYS A 84 22.07 -4.51 1.19
CA LYS A 84 22.16 -3.29 0.38
C LYS A 84 21.12 -2.28 0.82
N LYS A 85 21.37 -1.57 1.91
CA LYS A 85 20.43 -0.59 2.47
C LYS A 85 20.17 0.55 1.47
N PRO A 86 18.95 1.08 1.42
CA PRO A 86 18.62 2.22 0.54
C PRO A 86 19.55 3.43 0.75
N SER A 87 19.98 3.70 1.99
CA SER A 87 20.96 4.74 2.31
C SER A 87 22.26 4.60 1.55
N ASP A 88 22.77 3.36 1.48
CA ASP A 88 24.08 3.05 0.90
C ASP A 88 24.01 3.03 -0.63
N MET A 89 22.85 2.64 -1.17
CA MET A 89 22.61 2.59 -2.61
C MET A 89 22.31 3.96 -3.22
N LYS A 90 21.93 4.95 -2.41
CA LYS A 90 21.55 6.30 -2.87
C LYS A 90 22.59 6.96 -3.77
N LYS A 91 23.88 6.72 -3.53
CA LYS A 91 24.97 7.30 -4.33
C LYS A 91 25.07 6.74 -5.76
N TYR A 92 24.52 5.54 -6.00
CA TYR A 92 24.53 4.87 -7.30
C TYR A 92 23.19 5.02 -8.07
N LEU A 93 22.15 5.51 -7.42
CA LEU A 93 20.79 5.56 -7.94
C LEU A 93 20.35 6.99 -8.25
N SER A 94 19.59 7.17 -9.34
CA SER A 94 18.85 8.41 -9.54
C SER A 94 17.79 8.60 -8.45
N THR A 95 17.29 9.81 -8.29
CA THR A 95 16.26 10.13 -7.27
C THR A 95 15.03 9.21 -7.35
N ASP A 96 14.54 8.94 -8.57
CA ASP A 96 13.37 8.09 -8.76
C ASP A 96 13.68 6.60 -8.51
N GLN A 97 14.87 6.14 -8.91
CA GLN A 97 15.34 4.78 -8.61
C GLN A 97 15.51 4.57 -7.10
N SER A 98 16.11 5.54 -6.41
CA SER A 98 16.29 5.50 -4.96
C SER A 98 14.96 5.40 -4.22
N LYS A 99 13.97 6.23 -4.59
CA LYS A 99 12.63 6.19 -3.99
C LYS A 99 11.93 4.84 -4.21
N LEU A 100 12.01 4.32 -5.44
CA LEU A 100 11.37 3.03 -5.74
C LEU A 100 12.08 1.87 -5.04
N TYR A 101 13.41 1.87 -5.02
CA TYR A 101 14.19 0.86 -4.32
C TYR A 101 13.91 0.86 -2.81
N GLU A 102 13.89 2.04 -2.19
CA GLU A 102 13.57 2.22 -0.77
C GLU A 102 12.17 1.69 -0.46
N LEU A 103 11.17 2.00 -1.29
CA LEU A 103 9.82 1.48 -1.12
C LEU A 103 9.75 -0.05 -1.18
N ILE A 104 10.43 -0.66 -2.16
CA ILE A 104 10.49 -2.12 -2.32
C ILE A 104 11.23 -2.75 -1.14
N TRP A 105 12.37 -2.20 -0.76
CA TRP A 105 13.19 -2.69 0.33
C TRP A 105 12.44 -2.63 1.67
N ASN A 106 11.86 -1.48 1.99
CA ASN A 106 11.08 -1.29 3.21
C ASN A 106 9.87 -2.23 3.26
N ARG A 107 9.15 -2.38 2.15
CA ARG A 107 7.99 -3.26 2.07
C ARG A 107 8.35 -4.72 2.24
N ALA A 108 9.43 -5.17 1.60
CA ALA A 108 9.89 -6.55 1.69
C ALA A 108 10.38 -6.88 3.10
N LEU A 109 11.20 -6.02 3.71
CA LEU A 109 11.70 -6.23 5.08
C LEU A 109 10.55 -6.24 6.08
N SER A 110 9.66 -5.25 6.03
CA SER A 110 8.53 -5.10 6.95
C SER A 110 7.56 -6.29 6.85
N SER A 111 7.49 -6.96 5.70
CA SER A 111 6.66 -8.16 5.54
C SER A 111 7.07 -9.31 6.47
N GLN A 112 8.32 -9.34 6.92
CA GLN A 112 8.87 -10.35 7.80
C GLN A 112 9.05 -9.86 9.26
N MET A 113 8.46 -8.72 9.61
CA MET A 113 8.50 -8.14 10.95
C MET A 113 7.21 -8.41 11.73
N ASN A 114 7.30 -8.28 13.07
CA ASN A 114 6.14 -8.31 13.95
C ASN A 114 5.17 -7.14 13.65
N PRO A 115 3.86 -7.34 13.85
CA PRO A 115 2.88 -6.26 13.72
C PRO A 115 3.13 -5.14 14.73
N ALA A 116 2.66 -3.95 14.41
CA ALA A 116 2.60 -2.86 15.37
C ALA A 116 1.46 -3.10 16.38
N GLU A 117 1.69 -2.71 17.63
CA GLU A 117 0.68 -2.74 18.68
C GLU A 117 0.27 -1.33 19.07
N PHE A 118 -1.03 -1.12 19.21
CA PHE A 118 -1.61 0.18 19.56
C PHE A 118 -2.46 0.05 20.83
N ASP A 119 -2.27 0.98 21.75
CA ASP A 119 -3.20 1.19 22.86
C ASP A 119 -4.25 2.20 22.42
N ARG A 120 -5.52 1.77 22.37
CA ARG A 120 -6.65 2.62 22.00
C ARG A 120 -7.44 3.01 23.24
N LYS A 121 -7.66 4.31 23.41
CA LYS A 121 -8.43 4.89 24.50
C LYS A 121 -9.67 5.58 23.94
N SER A 122 -10.80 5.35 24.57
CA SER A 122 -12.04 6.07 24.26
C SER A 122 -12.60 6.67 25.54
N ILE A 123 -12.85 7.96 25.53
CA ILE A 123 -13.46 8.69 26.63
C ILE A 123 -14.86 9.11 26.19
N THR A 124 -15.87 8.71 26.97
CA THR A 124 -17.24 9.18 26.78
C THR A 124 -17.57 10.13 27.93
N VAL A 125 -17.99 11.33 27.58
CA VAL A 125 -18.48 12.35 28.54
C VAL A 125 -19.97 12.46 28.36
N GLU A 126 -20.71 12.28 29.45
CA GLU A 126 -22.16 12.34 29.49
C GLU A 126 -22.61 13.59 30.23
N SER A 127 -23.68 14.24 29.76
CA SER A 127 -24.31 15.35 30.50
C SER A 127 -25.00 14.85 31.75
N ASP A 128 -25.17 15.70 32.77
CA ASP A 128 -25.80 15.35 34.06
C ASP A 128 -27.22 14.79 33.86
N ASP A 129 -27.96 15.24 32.85
CA ASP A 129 -29.31 14.77 32.50
C ASP A 129 -29.29 13.53 31.58
N LYS A 130 -28.12 13.00 31.23
CA LYS A 130 -27.87 11.82 30.39
C LYS A 130 -28.44 11.89 28.97
N LYS A 131 -28.70 13.09 28.47
CA LYS A 131 -29.27 13.27 27.13
C LYS A 131 -28.23 13.50 26.06
N ILE A 132 -27.06 13.98 26.43
CA ILE A 132 -25.99 14.35 25.48
C ILE A 132 -24.73 13.57 25.83
N ASN A 133 -24.14 12.95 24.84
CA ASN A 133 -22.89 12.22 24.95
C ASN A 133 -21.87 12.76 23.96
N PHE A 134 -20.69 13.09 24.46
CA PHE A 134 -19.52 13.38 23.63
C PHE A 134 -18.52 12.23 23.73
N ARG A 135 -17.94 11.85 22.60
CA ARG A 135 -16.95 10.77 22.56
C ARG A 135 -15.66 11.27 21.92
N ALA A 136 -14.55 11.05 22.62
CA ALA A 136 -13.21 11.27 22.10
C ALA A 136 -12.49 9.92 21.98
N ASN A 137 -11.80 9.71 20.86
CA ASN A 137 -10.95 8.55 20.64
C ASN A 137 -9.51 9.01 20.49
N GLY A 138 -8.59 8.20 20.98
CA GLY A 138 -7.17 8.40 20.82
C GLY A 138 -6.45 7.05 20.73
N SER A 139 -5.28 7.06 20.10
CA SER A 139 -4.45 5.87 19.94
C SER A 139 -2.99 6.22 20.13
N THR A 140 -2.28 5.39 20.88
CA THR A 140 -0.83 5.51 21.08
C THR A 140 -0.13 4.24 20.62
N ILE A 141 1.03 4.38 19.99
CA ILE A 141 1.84 3.23 19.58
C ILE A 141 2.50 2.67 20.83
N LYS A 142 2.15 1.43 21.20
CA LYS A 142 2.79 0.69 22.28
C LYS A 142 4.05 -0.01 21.81
N PHE A 143 4.00 -0.60 20.62
CA PHE A 143 5.14 -1.21 19.95
C PHE A 143 5.05 -0.90 18.45
N ASP A 144 6.11 -0.33 17.86
CA ASP A 144 6.07 0.14 16.49
C ASP A 144 6.16 -1.01 15.46
N GLY A 145 6.72 -2.18 15.81
CA GLY A 145 6.77 -3.34 14.95
C GLY A 145 7.28 -3.00 13.54
N PHE A 146 6.57 -3.43 12.49
CA PHE A 146 6.93 -3.16 11.11
C PHE A 146 6.91 -1.66 10.73
N LEU A 147 6.22 -0.81 11.49
CA LEU A 147 6.21 0.65 11.27
C LEU A 147 7.56 1.29 11.51
N LYS A 148 8.48 0.59 12.19
CA LYS A 148 9.88 1.00 12.34
C LYS A 148 10.54 1.26 10.98
N VAL A 149 10.21 0.44 10.01
CA VAL A 149 10.81 0.44 8.67
C VAL A 149 9.84 1.00 7.63
N TYR A 150 8.59 0.59 7.66
CA TYR A 150 7.60 0.93 6.66
C TYR A 150 6.52 1.84 7.24
N LYS A 151 6.72 3.15 7.05
CA LYS A 151 5.74 4.16 7.46
C LYS A 151 4.77 4.38 6.31
N PHE A 152 3.47 4.18 6.55
CA PHE A 152 2.46 4.73 5.64
C PHE A 152 2.05 6.12 6.15
N GLU A 153 1.52 6.94 5.25
CA GLU A 153 0.73 8.09 5.65
C GLU A 153 -0.58 7.55 6.24
N GLU A 154 -0.59 7.27 7.53
CA GLU A 154 -1.83 6.93 8.21
C GLU A 154 -2.71 8.16 8.27
N LYS A 155 -3.89 8.02 7.66
CA LYS A 155 -4.99 8.97 7.80
C LYS A 155 -5.78 8.75 9.09
N ASP A 156 -5.25 7.94 10.01
CA ASP A 156 -5.92 7.67 11.28
C ASP A 156 -5.73 8.89 12.19
N GLU A 157 -6.75 9.74 12.22
CA GLU A 157 -6.77 10.95 13.06
C GLU A 157 -6.66 10.61 14.54
N ASP A 158 -7.07 9.41 14.94
CA ASP A 158 -6.97 8.93 16.32
C ASP A 158 -5.51 8.78 16.80
N LEU A 159 -4.56 8.52 15.88
CA LEU A 159 -3.12 8.48 16.20
C LEU A 159 -2.51 9.84 16.54
N LYS A 160 -3.19 10.92 16.18
CA LYS A 160 -2.76 12.28 16.50
C LYS A 160 -3.33 12.75 17.83
N ASN A 161 -4.33 12.08 18.36
CA ASN A 161 -5.04 12.46 19.55
C ASN A 161 -4.55 11.69 20.78
N ILE A 162 -3.68 12.33 21.56
CA ILE A 162 -3.30 11.81 22.87
C ILE A 162 -4.35 12.28 23.88
N LEU A 163 -5.18 11.37 24.35
CA LEU A 163 -6.20 11.68 25.34
C LEU A 163 -5.59 11.77 26.73
N PRO A 164 -6.06 12.70 27.58
CA PRO A 164 -5.62 12.83 28.96
C PRO A 164 -5.99 11.59 29.79
N ASP A 165 -5.31 11.43 30.91
CA ASP A 165 -5.66 10.43 31.91
C ASP A 165 -6.83 10.95 32.73
N VAL A 166 -8.00 10.34 32.57
CA VAL A 166 -9.21 10.61 33.32
C VAL A 166 -9.74 9.30 33.89
N LYS A 167 -10.38 9.40 35.07
CA LYS A 167 -11.05 8.28 35.74
C LYS A 167 -12.54 8.33 35.43
N VAL A 168 -13.19 7.19 35.59
CA VAL A 168 -14.66 7.12 35.55
C VAL A 168 -15.22 8.01 36.65
N GLU A 169 -16.24 8.80 36.30
CA GLU A 169 -16.91 9.79 37.16
C GLU A 169 -16.12 11.10 37.45
N ASP A 170 -14.97 11.29 36.81
CA ASP A 170 -14.33 12.61 36.84
C ASP A 170 -15.25 13.65 36.18
N LYS A 171 -15.44 14.78 36.84
CA LYS A 171 -16.23 15.89 36.28
C LYS A 171 -15.37 16.73 35.37
N VAL A 172 -15.89 16.97 34.16
CA VAL A 172 -15.26 17.86 33.17
C VAL A 172 -16.17 19.04 32.86
N SER A 173 -15.58 20.19 32.56
CA SER A 173 -16.31 21.37 32.15
C SER A 173 -16.11 21.64 30.66
N ILE A 174 -17.18 22.04 29.98
CA ILE A 174 -17.10 22.48 28.58
C ILE A 174 -16.44 23.86 28.57
N LYS A 175 -15.29 23.97 27.89
CA LYS A 175 -14.61 25.25 27.68
C LYS A 175 -15.20 25.99 26.47
N GLU A 176 -15.44 25.25 25.42
CA GLU A 176 -15.93 25.79 24.15
C GLU A 176 -16.68 24.69 23.40
N LEU A 177 -17.75 25.04 22.73
CA LEU A 177 -18.49 24.17 21.81
C LEU A 177 -18.28 24.68 20.40
N ILE A 178 -17.64 23.90 19.57
CA ILE A 178 -17.43 24.20 18.15
C ILE A 178 -18.33 23.26 17.37
N ASP A 179 -19.25 23.83 16.60
CA ASP A 179 -20.09 23.10 15.66
C ASP A 179 -19.46 23.16 14.27
N ASP A 180 -19.39 21.99 13.62
CA ASP A 180 -18.84 21.90 12.26
C ASP A 180 -19.77 21.03 11.41
N GLN A 181 -20.07 21.49 10.19
CA GLN A 181 -20.94 20.77 9.28
C GLN A 181 -20.11 19.87 8.38
N HIS A 182 -20.34 18.56 8.48
CA HIS A 182 -19.71 17.55 7.65
C HIS A 182 -20.71 16.92 6.68
N PHE A 183 -20.24 16.62 5.48
CA PHE A 183 -21.00 15.89 4.48
C PHE A 183 -20.26 14.58 4.17
N THR A 184 -21.04 13.54 3.87
CA THR A 184 -20.45 12.28 3.41
C THR A 184 -19.91 12.46 1.99
N ASP A 185 -18.69 11.99 1.77
CA ASP A 185 -18.10 11.97 0.43
C ASP A 185 -18.55 10.73 -0.35
N PRO A 186 -18.78 10.88 -1.66
CA PRO A 186 -19.01 9.72 -2.52
C PRO A 186 -17.74 8.86 -2.61
N PRO A 187 -17.87 7.56 -2.98
CA PRO A 187 -16.70 6.72 -3.22
C PRO A 187 -15.72 7.42 -4.19
N PRO A 188 -14.43 7.46 -3.87
CA PRO A 188 -13.45 8.16 -4.68
C PRO A 188 -13.31 7.50 -6.06
N ARG A 189 -13.12 8.30 -7.10
CA ARG A 189 -12.77 7.80 -8.44
C ARG A 189 -11.45 7.06 -8.40
N TYR A 190 -11.26 6.12 -9.32
CA TYR A 190 -10.03 5.34 -9.42
C TYR A 190 -8.82 6.23 -9.75
N SER A 191 -7.72 6.00 -9.04
CA SER A 191 -6.38 6.37 -9.47
C SER A 191 -5.79 5.26 -10.34
N GLU A 192 -4.64 5.48 -10.97
CA GLU A 192 -3.93 4.39 -11.68
C GLU A 192 -3.72 3.17 -10.78
N ALA A 193 -3.24 3.38 -9.55
CA ALA A 193 -2.97 2.30 -8.60
C ALA A 193 -4.25 1.56 -8.18
N SER A 194 -5.32 2.29 -7.82
CA SER A 194 -6.56 1.65 -7.39
C SER A 194 -7.30 0.96 -8.54
N LEU A 195 -7.14 1.44 -9.79
CA LEU A 195 -7.67 0.76 -10.97
C LEU A 195 -6.92 -0.54 -11.24
N VAL A 196 -5.57 -0.55 -11.17
CA VAL A 196 -4.78 -1.78 -11.29
C VAL A 196 -5.20 -2.80 -10.24
N LYS A 197 -5.30 -2.38 -8.98
CA LYS A 197 -5.77 -3.25 -7.90
C LYS A 197 -7.15 -3.84 -8.20
N LYS A 198 -8.08 -3.02 -8.70
CA LYS A 198 -9.43 -3.48 -9.05
C LYS A 198 -9.44 -4.45 -10.23
N MET A 199 -8.61 -4.21 -11.25
CA MET A 199 -8.45 -5.16 -12.36
C MET A 199 -7.87 -6.49 -11.89
N GLU A 200 -6.89 -6.46 -10.99
CA GLU A 200 -6.31 -7.66 -10.38
C GLU A 200 -7.37 -8.46 -9.60
N GLU A 201 -8.14 -7.79 -8.72
CA GLU A 201 -9.24 -8.41 -7.96
C GLU A 201 -10.28 -9.09 -8.87
N LEU A 202 -10.56 -8.51 -10.02
CA LEU A 202 -11.52 -9.01 -11.01
C LEU A 202 -10.89 -10.01 -12.01
N GLY A 203 -9.57 -10.25 -11.95
CA GLY A 203 -8.87 -11.10 -12.91
C GLY A 203 -8.72 -10.51 -14.31
N ILE A 204 -8.92 -9.19 -14.47
CA ILE A 204 -8.84 -8.47 -15.74
C ILE A 204 -7.40 -8.05 -15.99
N GLY A 205 -6.82 -8.52 -17.09
CA GLY A 205 -5.43 -8.22 -17.44
C GLY A 205 -4.41 -9.01 -16.62
N ARG A 206 -3.15 -8.59 -16.73
CA ARG A 206 -1.99 -9.20 -16.03
C ARG A 206 -0.95 -8.12 -15.75
N PRO A 207 0.05 -8.35 -14.89
CA PRO A 207 1.12 -7.38 -14.61
C PRO A 207 1.79 -6.83 -15.87
N SER A 208 1.89 -7.62 -16.93
CA SER A 208 2.45 -7.20 -18.24
C SER A 208 1.53 -6.30 -19.05
N THR A 209 0.22 -6.29 -18.78
CA THR A 209 -0.78 -5.57 -19.62
C THR A 209 -1.44 -4.39 -18.91
N TYR A 210 -1.39 -4.25 -17.59
CA TYR A 210 -2.06 -3.16 -16.87
C TYR A 210 -1.66 -1.78 -17.38
N ALA A 211 -0.36 -1.56 -17.59
CA ALA A 211 0.14 -0.27 -18.05
C ALA A 211 -0.35 0.08 -19.46
N SER A 212 -0.44 -0.92 -20.37
CA SER A 212 -0.94 -0.72 -21.73
C SER A 212 -2.45 -0.47 -21.74
N ILE A 213 -3.24 -1.16 -20.92
CA ILE A 213 -4.67 -0.92 -20.78
C ILE A 213 -4.92 0.52 -20.36
N ILE A 214 -4.28 0.98 -19.29
CA ILE A 214 -4.41 2.36 -18.78
C ILE A 214 -4.00 3.38 -19.86
N SER A 215 -2.89 3.12 -20.55
CA SER A 215 -2.43 3.99 -21.63
C SER A 215 -3.45 4.10 -22.76
N VAL A 216 -4.06 2.99 -23.16
CA VAL A 216 -5.10 2.97 -24.21
C VAL A 216 -6.32 3.76 -23.79
N LEU A 217 -6.79 3.63 -22.53
CA LEU A 217 -7.93 4.39 -22.04
C LEU A 217 -7.71 5.91 -22.17
N SER A 218 -6.51 6.40 -21.82
CA SER A 218 -6.16 7.81 -21.92
C SER A 218 -5.91 8.24 -23.36
N THR A 219 -5.12 7.47 -24.15
CA THR A 219 -4.74 7.82 -25.53
C THR A 219 -5.95 7.87 -26.47
N ARG A 220 -6.92 6.99 -26.23
CA ARG A 220 -8.18 6.99 -26.99
C ARG A 220 -9.22 7.97 -26.48
N ASN A 221 -8.86 8.77 -25.47
CA ASN A 221 -9.74 9.75 -24.85
C ASN A 221 -11.07 9.16 -24.34
N TYR A 222 -11.00 7.95 -23.74
CA TYR A 222 -12.13 7.35 -23.04
C TYR A 222 -12.22 7.86 -21.60
N VAL A 223 -11.05 8.22 -21.03
CA VAL A 223 -10.91 8.84 -19.71
C VAL A 223 -9.92 10.00 -19.76
N GLU A 224 -10.09 10.95 -18.89
CA GLU A 224 -9.11 11.99 -18.59
C GLU A 224 -8.63 11.85 -17.15
N LEU A 225 -7.39 12.27 -16.88
CA LEU A 225 -6.79 12.20 -15.56
C LEU A 225 -6.81 13.59 -14.91
N LEU A 226 -7.75 13.82 -14.00
CA LEU A 226 -7.86 15.05 -13.22
C LEU A 226 -7.49 14.76 -11.75
N ASN A 227 -6.57 15.55 -11.18
CA ASN A 227 -6.09 15.36 -9.80
C ASN A 227 -5.69 13.90 -9.49
N LYS A 228 -4.98 13.25 -10.42
CA LYS A 228 -4.56 11.84 -10.33
C LYS A 228 -5.74 10.84 -10.25
N ARG A 229 -6.94 11.23 -10.67
CA ARG A 229 -8.15 10.39 -10.71
C ARG A 229 -8.71 10.31 -12.12
N PHE A 230 -9.18 9.13 -12.52
CA PHE A 230 -9.79 8.92 -13.83
C PHE A 230 -11.22 9.44 -13.85
N HIS A 231 -11.51 10.27 -14.84
CA HIS A 231 -12.85 10.77 -15.14
C HIS A 231 -13.27 10.28 -16.52
N PRO A 232 -14.40 9.53 -16.63
CA PRO A 232 -14.90 9.13 -17.94
C PRO A 232 -15.29 10.35 -18.78
N THR A 233 -14.82 10.40 -20.01
CA THR A 233 -15.27 11.37 -21.01
C THR A 233 -16.63 10.98 -21.58
N ASP A 234 -17.28 11.86 -22.32
CA ASP A 234 -18.55 11.52 -22.98
C ASP A 234 -18.36 10.42 -24.04
N ARG A 235 -17.20 10.40 -24.70
CA ARG A 235 -16.83 9.31 -25.59
C ARG A 235 -16.69 7.98 -24.86
N GLY A 236 -16.09 7.98 -23.68
CA GLY A 236 -15.98 6.78 -22.83
C GLY A 236 -17.34 6.28 -22.36
N LYS A 237 -18.21 7.19 -21.90
CA LYS A 237 -19.56 6.86 -21.47
C LYS A 237 -20.39 6.27 -22.61
N LEU A 238 -20.33 6.89 -23.79
CA LEU A 238 -21.06 6.41 -24.99
C LEU A 238 -20.59 5.01 -25.39
N LEU A 239 -19.26 4.78 -25.42
CA LEU A 239 -18.72 3.47 -25.74
C LEU A 239 -19.14 2.41 -24.73
N SER A 240 -19.07 2.71 -23.43
CA SER A 240 -19.50 1.79 -22.36
C SER A 240 -20.96 1.40 -22.53
N ALA A 241 -21.85 2.39 -22.68
CA ALA A 241 -23.28 2.14 -22.89
C ALA A 241 -23.58 1.31 -24.17
N PHE A 242 -22.83 1.57 -25.25
CA PHE A 242 -22.93 0.79 -26.50
C PHE A 242 -22.52 -0.67 -26.28
N LEU A 243 -21.37 -0.90 -25.63
CA LEU A 243 -20.87 -2.24 -25.36
C LEU A 243 -21.77 -3.01 -24.41
N GLU A 244 -22.22 -2.40 -23.33
CA GLU A 244 -23.13 -3.01 -22.36
C GLU A 244 -24.47 -3.43 -23.00
N LYS A 245 -24.97 -2.65 -23.95
CA LYS A 245 -26.25 -2.92 -24.63
C LYS A 245 -26.14 -3.98 -25.73
N LEU A 246 -25.07 -3.96 -26.53
CA LEU A 246 -24.96 -4.78 -27.73
C LEU A 246 -23.97 -5.94 -27.61
N PHE A 247 -23.05 -5.86 -26.67
CA PHE A 247 -21.96 -6.83 -26.49
C PHE A 247 -21.87 -7.33 -25.06
N THR A 248 -23.00 -7.48 -24.37
CA THR A 248 -23.10 -7.84 -22.95
C THR A 248 -22.18 -8.99 -22.55
N LYS A 249 -22.12 -10.05 -23.38
CA LYS A 249 -21.27 -11.23 -23.13
C LYS A 249 -19.78 -10.86 -23.00
N TYR A 250 -19.31 -9.86 -23.76
CA TYR A 250 -17.89 -9.50 -23.82
C TYR A 250 -17.48 -8.46 -22.78
N VAL A 251 -18.46 -7.83 -22.11
CA VAL A 251 -18.22 -6.87 -21.02
C VAL A 251 -18.55 -7.43 -19.65
N ASP A 252 -18.90 -8.70 -19.58
CA ASP A 252 -19.11 -9.42 -18.32
C ASP A 252 -17.79 -9.72 -17.65
N TYR A 253 -17.71 -9.53 -16.34
CA TYR A 253 -16.48 -9.79 -15.55
C TYR A 253 -16.09 -11.28 -15.53
N ASN A 254 -16.98 -12.17 -15.86
CA ASN A 254 -16.73 -13.62 -15.90
C ASN A 254 -16.41 -14.15 -17.30
N PHE A 255 -16.30 -13.26 -18.30
CA PHE A 255 -15.95 -13.63 -19.68
C PHE A 255 -14.49 -14.04 -19.83
#